data_10e81fefc0004b5632444ccadd1b9889
#
_entry.id   10e81fefc0004b5632444ccadd1b9889
#
_cell.length_a   1.000
_cell.length_b   1.000
_cell.length_c   1.000
_cell.angle_alpha   90.00
_cell.angle_beta   90.00
_cell.angle_gamma   90.00
#
_symmetry.space_group_name_H-M   'P 1'
#
loop_
_entity.id
_entity.type
_entity.pdbx_description
1 polymer ?
#
loop_
_entity_poly.entity_id
_entity_poly.type
_entity_poly.pdbx_seq_one_letter_code
_entity_poly.pdbx_strand_id
1 'polypeptide(L)'
;MVEAPLTETKYDYKTCFNNGYEMLRGVFSGGSDEVPFVSQMSEFAMAYVGATGGEFYSNPEMFVEGNLRTSAELGFDVPDLVWDVYNIECEALGGTMSWFDEVSPAINNTDP
;
A
#
# COMPACT_ATOMS: atom_id res chain seq x y z
N MET A 1 -1.18 -13.95 -10.34
CA MET A 1 -2.34 -13.11 -10.71
C MET A 1 -3.49 -13.37 -9.75
N VAL A 2 -4.10 -12.36 -9.24
CA VAL A 2 -5.22 -12.48 -8.31
C VAL A 2 -6.51 -12.44 -9.12
N GLU A 3 -7.29 -13.52 -9.12
CA GLU A 3 -8.52 -13.64 -9.91
C GLU A 3 -9.76 -13.12 -9.19
N ALA A 4 -9.74 -13.04 -7.83
CA ALA A 4 -10.86 -12.54 -7.03
C ALA A 4 -10.87 -11.01 -6.98
N PRO A 5 -12.06 -10.37 -6.98
CA PRO A 5 -12.15 -8.93 -6.70
C PRO A 5 -11.47 -8.57 -5.38
N LEU A 6 -10.86 -7.39 -5.31
CA LEU A 6 -10.17 -6.95 -4.10
C LEU A 6 -11.08 -6.87 -2.87
N THR A 7 -12.37 -6.60 -3.11
CA THR A 7 -13.40 -6.56 -2.06
C THR A 7 -13.82 -7.95 -1.55
N GLU A 8 -13.57 -9.01 -2.34
CA GLU A 8 -13.84 -10.38 -1.94
C GLU A 8 -12.61 -11.01 -1.29
N THR A 9 -12.60 -11.08 0.04
CA THR A 9 -11.47 -11.61 0.79
C THR A 9 -11.93 -12.55 1.89
N LYS A 10 -11.10 -13.56 2.17
CA LYS A 10 -11.23 -14.44 3.33
C LYS A 10 -10.64 -13.82 4.61
N TYR A 11 -9.97 -12.69 4.50
CA TYR A 11 -9.29 -12.03 5.62
C TYR A 11 -10.16 -10.91 6.17
N ASP A 12 -10.22 -10.83 7.49
CA ASP A 12 -10.73 -9.66 8.19
C ASP A 12 -9.59 -8.64 8.31
N TYR A 13 -9.48 -7.76 7.33
CA TYR A 13 -8.43 -6.74 7.26
C TYR A 13 -8.42 -5.83 8.47
N LYS A 14 -9.59 -5.50 9.01
CA LYS A 14 -9.69 -4.64 10.19
C LYS A 14 -9.05 -5.31 11.41
N THR A 15 -9.35 -6.59 11.63
CA THR A 15 -8.75 -7.35 12.72
C THR A 15 -7.24 -7.52 12.51
N CYS A 16 -6.79 -7.87 11.31
CA CYS A 16 -5.36 -7.96 10.99
C CYS A 16 -4.63 -6.65 11.26
N PHE A 17 -5.17 -5.53 10.79
CA PHE A 17 -4.59 -4.20 11.00
C PHE A 17 -4.54 -3.84 12.48
N ASN A 18 -5.63 -4.02 13.22
CA ASN A 18 -5.68 -3.68 14.64
C ASN A 18 -4.71 -4.52 15.46
N ASN A 19 -4.60 -5.82 15.20
CA ASN A 19 -3.66 -6.70 15.90
C ASN A 19 -2.21 -6.28 15.65
N GLY A 20 -1.85 -5.99 14.41
CA GLY A 20 -0.51 -5.50 14.06
C GLY A 20 -0.20 -4.14 14.69
N TYR A 21 -1.17 -3.23 14.69
CA TYR A 21 -1.04 -1.92 15.32
C TYR A 21 -0.85 -2.00 16.83
N GLU A 22 -1.60 -2.87 17.53
CA GLU A 22 -1.43 -3.09 18.97
C GLU A 22 -0.08 -3.73 19.28
N MET A 23 0.40 -4.66 18.45
CA MET A 23 1.74 -5.22 18.57
C MET A 23 2.81 -4.12 18.45
N LEU A 24 2.70 -3.25 17.45
CA LEU A 24 3.61 -2.12 17.25
C LEU A 24 3.60 -1.15 18.44
N ARG A 25 2.43 -0.82 18.96
CA ARG A 25 2.29 -0.01 20.18
C ARG A 25 2.94 -0.66 21.39
N GLY A 26 2.78 -1.97 21.55
CA GLY A 26 3.43 -2.74 22.61
C GLY A 26 4.94 -2.61 22.57
N VAL A 27 5.55 -2.69 21.40
CA VAL A 27 7.00 -2.51 21.22
C VAL A 27 7.45 -1.12 21.64
N PHE A 28 6.77 -0.08 21.17
CA PHE A 28 7.12 1.31 21.54
C PHE A 28 6.91 1.62 23.02
N SER A 29 5.98 0.97 23.69
CA SER A 29 5.78 1.12 25.13
C SER A 29 6.71 0.26 25.98
N GLY A 30 7.54 -0.58 25.37
CA GLY A 30 8.50 -1.44 26.06
C GLY A 30 7.87 -2.67 26.73
N GLY A 31 6.63 -3.03 26.36
CA GLY A 31 5.85 -4.11 26.96
C GLY A 31 5.69 -5.36 26.09
N SER A 32 6.40 -5.47 24.96
CA SER A 32 6.26 -6.61 24.07
C SER A 32 7.59 -7.31 23.82
N ASP A 33 7.59 -8.63 23.85
CA ASP A 33 8.70 -9.50 23.44
C ASP A 33 8.63 -9.83 21.92
N GLU A 34 7.56 -9.42 21.26
CA GLU A 34 7.34 -9.65 19.82
C GLU A 34 7.94 -8.54 18.99
N VAL A 35 8.50 -8.89 17.82
CA VAL A 35 9.02 -7.95 16.84
C VAL A 35 8.06 -7.90 15.67
N PRO A 36 7.32 -6.79 15.48
CA PRO A 36 6.40 -6.68 14.36
C PRO A 36 7.16 -6.57 13.04
N PHE A 37 6.64 -7.22 12.02
CA PHE A 37 7.15 -7.14 10.67
C PHE A 37 6.35 -6.09 9.87
N VAL A 38 7.05 -5.03 9.48
CA VAL A 38 6.52 -3.94 8.64
C VAL A 38 7.31 -3.91 7.35
N SER A 39 6.64 -3.87 6.22
CA SER A 39 7.30 -3.85 4.93
C SER A 39 6.72 -2.78 4.02
N GLN A 40 7.57 -1.99 3.43
CA GLN A 40 7.22 -1.14 2.29
C GLN A 40 7.09 -2.02 1.05
N MET A 41 5.89 -2.07 0.50
CA MET A 41 5.61 -3.00 -0.59
C MET A 41 5.43 -2.32 -1.95
N SER A 42 5.06 -1.04 -1.98
CA SER A 42 4.96 -0.25 -3.21
C SER A 42 4.54 -1.07 -4.44
N GLU A 43 5.39 -1.15 -5.44
CA GLU A 43 5.16 -1.90 -6.67
C GLU A 43 4.94 -3.40 -6.44
N PHE A 44 5.47 -3.96 -5.36
CA PHE A 44 5.24 -5.37 -5.05
C PHE A 44 3.76 -5.65 -4.76
N ALA A 45 3.12 -4.83 -3.92
CA ALA A 45 1.69 -4.97 -3.63
C ALA A 45 0.83 -4.77 -4.90
N MET A 46 1.18 -3.78 -5.72
CA MET A 46 0.57 -3.54 -7.02
C MET A 46 0.62 -4.79 -7.92
N ALA A 47 1.81 -5.34 -8.11
CA ALA A 47 2.02 -6.54 -8.93
C ALA A 47 1.32 -7.77 -8.32
N TYR A 48 1.36 -7.91 -7.01
CA TYR A 48 0.74 -9.03 -6.30
C TYR A 48 -0.78 -9.09 -6.52
N VAL A 49 -1.46 -7.94 -6.54
CA VAL A 49 -2.90 -7.88 -6.81
C VAL A 49 -3.23 -7.80 -8.30
N GLY A 50 -2.23 -7.74 -9.18
CA GLY A 50 -2.40 -7.73 -10.62
C GLY A 50 -2.91 -6.42 -11.20
N ALA A 51 -2.66 -5.30 -10.51
CA ALA A 51 -3.01 -3.96 -10.97
C ALA A 51 -1.88 -3.31 -11.77
N THR A 52 -2.24 -2.39 -12.66
CA THR A 52 -1.26 -1.50 -13.30
C THR A 52 -0.92 -0.33 -12.38
N GLY A 53 0.19 0.34 -12.65
CA GLY A 53 0.58 1.54 -11.90
C GLY A 53 -0.48 2.63 -11.94
N GLY A 54 -1.05 2.87 -13.12
CA GLY A 54 -2.15 3.83 -13.27
C GLY A 54 -3.37 3.48 -12.41
N GLU A 55 -3.80 2.22 -12.41
CA GLU A 55 -4.94 1.77 -11.60
C GLU A 55 -4.64 1.82 -10.11
N PHE A 56 -3.48 1.34 -9.70
CA PHE A 56 -3.12 1.19 -8.29
C PHE A 56 -2.90 2.54 -7.61
N TYR A 57 -2.15 3.42 -8.25
CA TYR A 57 -1.75 4.69 -7.64
C TYR A 57 -2.74 5.85 -7.88
N SER A 58 -3.69 5.71 -8.80
CA SER A 58 -4.74 6.71 -9.01
C SER A 58 -6.03 6.42 -8.23
N ASN A 59 -6.17 5.21 -7.70
CA ASN A 59 -7.36 4.77 -6.97
C ASN A 59 -7.02 4.47 -5.50
N PRO A 60 -7.41 5.36 -4.55
CA PRO A 60 -7.12 5.17 -3.14
C PRO A 60 -7.65 3.87 -2.55
N GLU A 61 -8.84 3.44 -2.98
CA GLU A 61 -9.47 2.21 -2.49
C GLU A 61 -8.67 0.99 -2.93
N MET A 62 -8.28 0.95 -4.19
CA MET A 62 -7.45 -0.13 -4.72
C MET A 62 -6.07 -0.19 -4.05
N PHE A 63 -5.45 0.97 -3.82
CA PHE A 63 -4.18 1.08 -3.13
C PHE A 63 -4.26 0.51 -1.72
N VAL A 64 -5.22 0.98 -0.92
CA VAL A 64 -5.39 0.54 0.47
C VAL A 64 -5.72 -0.95 0.53
N GLU A 65 -6.70 -1.39 -0.23
CA GLU A 65 -7.15 -2.78 -0.22
C GLU A 65 -6.07 -3.74 -0.73
N GLY A 66 -5.34 -3.35 -1.77
CA GLY A 66 -4.22 -4.14 -2.29
C GLY A 66 -3.10 -4.31 -1.26
N ASN A 67 -2.73 -3.27 -0.55
CA ASN A 67 -1.73 -3.35 0.52
C ASN A 67 -2.23 -4.17 1.72
N LEU A 68 -3.48 -3.98 2.15
CA LEU A 68 -4.06 -4.75 3.24
C LEU A 68 -4.15 -6.24 2.90
N ARG A 69 -4.59 -6.56 1.69
CA ARG A 69 -4.66 -7.94 1.21
C ARG A 69 -3.29 -8.58 1.15
N THR A 70 -2.32 -7.92 0.54
CA THR A 70 -0.95 -8.44 0.43
C THR A 70 -0.35 -8.69 1.81
N SER A 71 -0.53 -7.75 2.74
CA SER A 71 -0.05 -7.90 4.11
C SER A 71 -0.69 -9.09 4.82
N ALA A 72 -2.01 -9.23 4.71
CA ALA A 72 -2.73 -10.33 5.37
C ALA A 72 -2.35 -11.70 4.79
N GLU A 73 -2.24 -11.81 3.47
CA GLU A 73 -1.90 -13.07 2.80
C GLU A 73 -0.45 -13.51 3.01
N LEU A 74 0.47 -12.55 3.15
CA LEU A 74 1.89 -12.82 3.39
C LEU A 74 2.28 -12.81 4.87
N GLY A 75 1.35 -12.51 5.77
CA GLY A 75 1.59 -12.53 7.20
C GLY A 75 2.40 -11.34 7.72
N PHE A 76 2.34 -10.19 7.06
CA PHE A 76 2.90 -8.95 7.58
C PHE A 76 2.00 -8.40 8.68
N ASP A 77 2.61 -7.92 9.75
CA ASP A 77 1.86 -7.47 10.92
C ASP A 77 1.23 -6.10 10.72
N VAL A 78 1.95 -5.19 10.09
CA VAL A 78 1.48 -3.83 9.83
C VAL A 78 1.65 -3.52 8.34
N PRO A 79 0.57 -3.25 7.62
CA PRO A 79 0.67 -2.80 6.24
C PRO A 79 1.26 -1.40 6.18
N ASP A 80 2.16 -1.17 5.24
CA ASP A 80 2.62 0.16 4.92
C ASP A 80 1.62 0.81 3.95
N LEU A 81 0.86 1.75 4.47
CA LEU A 81 -0.11 2.52 3.72
C LEU A 81 0.42 3.90 3.34
N VAL A 82 1.72 4.04 3.24
CA VAL A 82 2.32 5.26 2.72
C VAL A 82 2.00 5.35 1.23
N TRP A 83 1.12 6.27 0.92
CA TRP A 83 0.81 6.62 -0.46
C TRP A 83 2.04 7.23 -1.11
N ASP A 84 2.23 7.00 -2.41
CA ASP A 84 3.16 7.80 -3.18
C ASP A 84 2.62 9.23 -3.24
N VAL A 85 3.01 10.02 -2.27
CA VAL A 85 2.52 11.40 -2.10
C VAL A 85 2.91 12.32 -3.25
N TYR A 86 3.89 11.93 -4.05
CA TYR A 86 4.39 12.76 -5.13
C TYR A 86 3.32 13.06 -6.19
N ASN A 87 2.45 12.12 -6.52
CA ASN A 87 1.42 12.36 -7.52
C ASN A 87 0.39 13.38 -7.03
N ILE A 88 -0.07 13.28 -5.78
CA ILE A 88 -1.05 14.22 -5.21
C ILE A 88 -0.45 15.62 -5.08
N GLU A 89 0.74 15.71 -4.53
CA GLU A 89 1.42 16.99 -4.31
C GLU A 89 1.77 17.65 -5.64
N CYS A 90 2.26 16.89 -6.60
CA CYS A 90 2.60 17.39 -7.92
C CYS A 90 1.37 17.97 -8.63
N GLU A 91 0.27 17.23 -8.67
CA GLU A 91 -0.97 17.69 -9.30
C GLU A 91 -1.58 18.89 -8.57
N ALA A 92 -1.55 18.91 -7.24
CA ALA A 92 -2.04 20.03 -6.44
C ALA A 92 -1.25 21.32 -6.68
N LEU A 93 0.03 21.22 -7.04
CA LEU A 93 0.88 22.34 -7.39
C LEU A 93 0.85 22.70 -8.90
N GLY A 94 -0.01 22.03 -9.66
CA GLY A 94 -0.16 22.27 -11.10
C GLY A 94 0.90 21.59 -11.98
N GLY A 95 1.65 20.65 -11.41
CA GLY A 95 2.58 19.81 -12.16
C GLY A 95 1.87 18.67 -12.89
N THR A 96 2.62 17.95 -13.70
CA THR A 96 2.15 16.79 -14.44
C THR A 96 2.84 15.52 -14.01
N MET A 97 2.11 14.39 -14.11
CA MET A 97 2.61 13.08 -13.77
C MET A 97 2.76 12.22 -15.01
N SER A 98 3.82 11.43 -15.05
CA SER A 98 3.97 10.31 -15.99
C SER A 98 3.48 9.03 -15.32
N TRP A 99 2.57 8.34 -15.99
CA TRP A 99 1.96 7.10 -15.50
C TRP A 99 2.52 5.91 -16.26
N PHE A 100 2.76 4.83 -15.55
CA PHE A 100 3.34 3.60 -16.08
C PHE A 100 2.50 2.40 -15.66
N ASP A 101 2.60 1.30 -16.41
CA ASP A 101 1.87 0.07 -16.09
C ASP A 101 2.57 -0.76 -15.01
N GLU A 102 3.90 -0.78 -15.00
CA GLU A 102 4.69 -1.71 -14.20
C GLU A 102 5.34 -1.09 -12.96
N VAL A 103 5.31 0.23 -12.85
CA VAL A 103 5.95 0.95 -11.74
C VAL A 103 5.08 2.10 -11.24
N SER A 104 5.47 2.68 -10.11
CA SER A 104 4.85 3.88 -9.57
C SER A 104 4.96 5.08 -10.52
N PRO A 105 4.05 6.05 -10.40
CA PRO A 105 4.10 7.26 -11.22
C PRO A 105 5.34 8.11 -10.89
N ALA A 106 5.73 8.94 -11.82
CA ALA A 106 6.85 9.86 -11.65
C ALA A 106 6.46 11.29 -12.04
N ILE A 107 7.05 12.26 -11.36
CA ILE A 107 6.89 13.67 -11.70
C ILE A 107 7.50 13.91 -13.07
N ASN A 108 6.74 14.54 -13.95
CA ASN A 108 7.22 14.91 -15.27
C ASN A 108 8.07 16.19 -15.18
N ASN A 109 9.39 16.01 -15.23
CA ASN A 109 10.35 17.13 -15.15
C ASN A 109 10.64 17.79 -16.49
N THR A 110 9.91 17.44 -17.55
CA THR A 110 10.15 18.00 -18.91
C THR A 110 9.40 19.27 -19.17
N ASP A 111 8.48 19.67 -18.31
CA ASP A 111 7.82 20.96 -18.38
C ASP A 111 8.67 22.04 -17.68
N PRO A 112 8.97 23.13 -18.38
CA PRO A 112 9.74 24.23 -17.81
C PRO A 112 8.98 25.00 -16.74
#